data_8d33db8ec85f13943e8a4543767dd878
#
_entry.id   8d33db8ec85f13943e8a4543767dd878
#
_cell.length_a   1.000
_cell.length_b   1.000
_cell.length_c   1.000
_cell.angle_alpha   90.00
_cell.angle_beta   90.00
_cell.angle_gamma   90.00
#
_symmetry.space_group_name_H-M   'P 1'
#
loop_
_entity.id
_entity.type
_entity.pdbx_description
1 polymer ?
#
loop_
_entity_poly.entity_id
_entity_poly.type
_entity_poly.pdbx_seq_one_letter_code
_entity_poly.pdbx_strand_id
1 'polypeptide(L)'
;MEVSAMEEALPKATTKNKGGLRTIPFIISNEIFEKVATFGLHANMILYLTERYHMAAATGTAVLYIWNALSNFLPVFGAVLSDSCLGRFRVIALGSVVSLAGMCLLCLTAILPADRRTAGCAARRSDCELVPWQLPLLFASFLLMSVGSGGIRPCALAFGADQLDRRDNSARNVRTLQTFFNWYYTVLGLSIVLASTVVVYIQQAKGWVIGFAVPVVLMLTALALLLLGSPLYLKAKADRSVLVGLVQVLVASYRRRREALPAETADASWFHNRAGYKPRVPSSRLRWLNRACALGDNPEKEVNPDDGSARDPWTLCTVQQVEDVKAAVRVLPIWSTGIMPGVVIGQQMFPVLQAKMMERRVGGLEIPAASFGVFSILTLTVWVAVYDRALVRPLSQLTGHARGVTLRQRMGIGIALFAVAMAVAARTESARRAAALAEGLRDYGPQSGRAARMSAMRLVPQHCITGLAEALNLIGQIEFYYSEFPKTMSSIGVSLLALGMGFGSVAGSAIVGVINAATRRSGGDSWLSSDLNRGRYDYYYLVLAVLCVANLVFFVWCGWAYGEEGQNRVTAEEAIMEDKPKEEQQKL
;
A
#
# COMPACT_ATOMS: atom_id res chain seq x y z
N MET A 1 53.11 -2.37 9.10
CA MET A 1 53.39 -1.50 7.94
C MET A 1 52.76 -2.05 6.65
N GLU A 2 51.90 -3.06 6.72
CA GLU A 2 51.23 -3.70 5.56
C GLU A 2 49.69 -3.54 5.54
N VAL A 3 49.08 -2.88 6.52
CA VAL A 3 47.65 -2.60 6.56
C VAL A 3 47.26 -1.30 5.81
N SER A 4 48.29 -0.46 5.48
CA SER A 4 48.06 0.82 4.78
C SER A 4 48.04 0.73 3.25
N ALA A 5 48.44 -0.40 2.66
CA ALA A 5 48.54 -0.56 1.19
C ALA A 5 47.30 -1.15 0.51
N MET A 6 46.33 -1.66 1.28
CA MET A 6 45.13 -2.31 0.72
C MET A 6 43.91 -1.37 0.66
N GLU A 7 44.07 -0.12 1.10
CA GLU A 7 43.00 0.89 1.07
C GLU A 7 43.02 1.79 -0.19
N GLU A 8 44.02 1.60 -1.06
CA GLU A 8 44.29 2.48 -2.21
C GLU A 8 43.80 1.98 -3.58
N ALA A 9 43.13 0.83 -3.66
CA ALA A 9 42.70 0.20 -4.93
C ALA A 9 41.21 0.31 -5.24
N LEU A 10 40.49 1.32 -4.72
CA LEU A 10 39.13 1.66 -5.18
C LEU A 10 39.19 2.93 -6.03
N PRO A 11 38.60 2.95 -7.23
CA PRO A 11 38.64 4.14 -8.09
C PRO A 11 37.83 5.28 -7.47
N LYS A 12 38.47 6.15 -6.71
CA LYS A 12 37.93 7.35 -6.04
C LYS A 12 37.68 8.54 -6.98
N ALA A 13 37.70 8.38 -8.31
CA ALA A 13 37.89 9.53 -9.19
C ALA A 13 36.66 10.12 -9.89
N THR A 14 35.41 9.57 -9.74
CA THR A 14 34.26 10.11 -10.50
C THR A 14 32.98 10.34 -9.73
N THR A 15 32.88 10.07 -8.43
CA THR A 15 31.63 10.17 -7.65
C THR A 15 31.47 11.47 -6.87
N LYS A 16 32.48 12.35 -6.81
CA LYS A 16 32.46 13.55 -5.95
C LYS A 16 31.40 14.61 -6.28
N ASN A 17 30.71 14.53 -7.45
CA ASN A 17 29.74 15.54 -7.90
C ASN A 17 28.32 15.01 -8.15
N LYS A 18 28.00 13.74 -7.79
CA LYS A 18 26.68 13.18 -8.00
C LYS A 18 25.89 13.07 -6.69
N GLY A 19 24.56 13.21 -6.75
CA GLY A 19 23.68 13.18 -5.59
C GLY A 19 23.56 14.52 -4.85
N GLY A 20 23.03 14.48 -3.63
CA GLY A 20 22.86 15.63 -2.74
C GLY A 20 21.60 16.46 -3.04
N LEU A 21 21.49 17.61 -2.36
CA LEU A 21 20.30 18.48 -2.41
C LEU A 21 19.92 18.97 -3.81
N ARG A 22 20.86 19.00 -4.76
CA ARG A 22 20.59 19.41 -6.16
C ARG A 22 19.66 18.46 -6.91
N THR A 23 19.55 17.20 -6.48
CA THR A 23 18.67 16.21 -7.11
C THR A 23 17.25 16.27 -6.61
N ILE A 24 17.04 16.81 -5.41
CA ILE A 24 15.75 16.80 -4.71
C ILE A 24 14.63 17.51 -5.48
N PRO A 25 14.82 18.69 -6.09
CA PRO A 25 13.75 19.32 -6.86
C PRO A 25 13.23 18.44 -7.98
N PHE A 26 14.10 17.72 -8.71
CA PHE A 26 13.69 16.83 -9.79
C PHE A 26 12.91 15.62 -9.26
N ILE A 27 13.37 15.03 -8.15
CA ILE A 27 12.73 13.84 -7.56
C ILE A 27 11.38 14.20 -6.95
N ILE A 28 11.29 15.28 -6.18
CA ILE A 28 10.03 15.72 -5.56
C ILE A 28 9.02 16.16 -6.62
N SER A 29 9.45 16.91 -7.64
CA SER A 29 8.54 17.31 -8.72
C SER A 29 8.04 16.11 -9.53
N ASN A 30 8.92 15.14 -9.83
CA ASN A 30 8.52 13.88 -10.46
C ASN A 30 7.45 13.17 -9.61
N GLU A 31 7.64 13.09 -8.30
CA GLU A 31 6.70 12.45 -7.38
C GLU A 31 5.35 13.17 -7.34
N ILE A 32 5.35 14.53 -7.27
CA ILE A 32 4.11 15.33 -7.31
C ILE A 32 3.30 14.98 -8.55
N PHE A 33 3.92 15.11 -9.74
CA PHE A 33 3.21 14.93 -11.00
C PHE A 33 2.72 13.48 -11.19
N GLU A 34 3.54 12.49 -10.82
CA GLU A 34 3.14 11.08 -10.87
C GLU A 34 1.95 10.80 -9.93
N LYS A 35 2.00 11.29 -8.68
CA LYS A 35 0.91 11.06 -7.71
C LYS A 35 -0.37 11.77 -8.13
N VAL A 36 -0.29 13.03 -8.56
CA VAL A 36 -1.48 13.76 -9.04
C VAL A 36 -2.11 13.04 -10.23
N ALA A 37 -1.29 12.54 -11.18
CA ALA A 37 -1.78 11.79 -12.33
C ALA A 37 -2.47 10.48 -11.91
N THR A 38 -1.81 9.67 -11.10
CA THR A 38 -2.29 8.35 -10.69
C THR A 38 -3.55 8.44 -9.82
N PHE A 39 -3.54 9.25 -8.76
CA PHE A 39 -4.70 9.38 -7.87
C PHE A 39 -5.87 10.09 -8.55
N GLY A 40 -5.62 11.04 -9.46
CA GLY A 40 -6.67 11.72 -10.22
C GLY A 40 -7.43 10.78 -11.16
N LEU A 41 -6.78 9.74 -11.69
CA LEU A 41 -7.44 8.71 -12.49
C LEU A 41 -8.29 7.78 -11.61
N HIS A 42 -7.77 7.36 -10.44
CA HIS A 42 -8.48 6.44 -9.56
C HIS A 42 -9.80 7.01 -9.02
N ALA A 43 -9.83 8.28 -8.66
CA ALA A 43 -10.94 8.91 -7.93
C ALA A 43 -12.29 8.81 -8.67
N ASN A 44 -12.30 9.04 -9.98
CA ASN A 44 -13.51 9.08 -10.80
C ASN A 44 -13.72 7.83 -11.65
N MET A 45 -12.87 6.82 -11.55
CA MET A 45 -12.90 5.68 -12.47
C MET A 45 -14.21 4.91 -12.43
N ILE A 46 -14.86 4.80 -11.26
CA ILE A 46 -16.17 4.13 -11.16
C ILE A 46 -17.22 4.85 -12.02
N LEU A 47 -17.21 6.18 -12.08
CA LEU A 47 -18.14 6.95 -12.92
C LEU A 47 -17.83 6.72 -14.40
N TYR A 48 -16.56 6.65 -14.78
CA TYR A 48 -16.17 6.34 -16.15
C TYR A 48 -16.67 4.96 -16.59
N LEU A 49 -16.51 3.92 -15.74
CA LEU A 49 -16.98 2.56 -16.04
C LEU A 49 -18.50 2.48 -16.14
N THR A 50 -19.23 3.17 -15.25
CA THR A 50 -20.69 3.14 -15.25
C THR A 50 -21.31 4.03 -16.33
N GLU A 51 -20.71 5.18 -16.63
CA GLU A 51 -21.28 6.13 -17.62
C GLU A 51 -20.90 5.82 -19.06
N ARG A 52 -19.64 5.42 -19.27
CA ARG A 52 -19.09 5.22 -20.63
C ARG A 52 -19.20 3.79 -21.11
N TYR A 53 -18.99 2.82 -20.18
CA TYR A 53 -19.06 1.40 -20.50
C TYR A 53 -20.38 0.75 -20.06
N HIS A 54 -21.29 1.51 -19.46
CA HIS A 54 -22.58 1.02 -18.96
C HIS A 54 -22.46 -0.21 -18.04
N MET A 55 -21.32 -0.35 -17.37
CA MET A 55 -21.09 -1.45 -16.45
C MET A 55 -22.02 -1.34 -15.25
N ALA A 56 -22.58 -2.47 -14.82
CA ALA A 56 -23.29 -2.54 -13.55
C ALA A 56 -22.38 -2.09 -12.39
N ALA A 57 -22.92 -1.37 -11.41
CA ALA A 57 -22.14 -0.82 -10.29
C ALA A 57 -21.32 -1.91 -9.57
N ALA A 58 -21.91 -3.08 -9.34
CA ALA A 58 -21.19 -4.22 -8.75
C ALA A 58 -20.02 -4.71 -9.62
N THR A 59 -20.24 -4.83 -10.94
CA THR A 59 -19.19 -5.26 -11.89
C THR A 59 -18.07 -4.23 -11.97
N GLY A 60 -18.42 -2.95 -12.13
CA GLY A 60 -17.43 -1.86 -12.16
C GLY A 60 -16.61 -1.80 -10.88
N THR A 61 -17.23 -1.95 -9.73
CA THR A 61 -16.56 -2.00 -8.43
C THR A 61 -15.64 -3.22 -8.32
N ALA A 62 -16.08 -4.41 -8.75
CA ALA A 62 -15.24 -5.61 -8.75
C ALA A 62 -14.00 -5.45 -9.64
N VAL A 63 -14.15 -4.87 -10.82
CA VAL A 63 -13.04 -4.54 -11.74
C VAL A 63 -12.04 -3.60 -11.07
N LEU A 64 -12.52 -2.56 -10.40
CA LEU A 64 -11.63 -1.61 -9.71
C LEU A 64 -10.94 -2.22 -8.49
N TYR A 65 -11.60 -3.12 -7.77
CA TYR A 65 -10.95 -3.90 -6.73
C TYR A 65 -9.82 -4.78 -7.29
N ILE A 66 -10.04 -5.46 -8.43
CA ILE A 66 -8.99 -6.25 -9.09
C ILE A 66 -7.83 -5.36 -9.55
N TRP A 67 -8.13 -4.20 -10.14
CA TRP A 67 -7.11 -3.22 -10.51
C TRP A 67 -6.30 -2.74 -9.29
N ASN A 68 -6.95 -2.43 -8.18
CA ASN A 68 -6.30 -2.09 -6.93
C ASN A 68 -5.44 -3.24 -6.39
N ALA A 69 -5.94 -4.48 -6.46
CA ALA A 69 -5.18 -5.66 -6.05
C ALA A 69 -3.88 -5.79 -6.84
N LEU A 70 -3.94 -5.70 -8.17
CA LEU A 70 -2.76 -5.73 -9.05
C LEU A 70 -1.78 -4.60 -8.71
N SER A 71 -2.30 -3.37 -8.50
CA SER A 71 -1.50 -2.20 -8.14
C SER A 71 -0.83 -2.29 -6.77
N ASN A 72 -1.27 -3.19 -5.90
CA ASN A 72 -0.67 -3.45 -4.59
C ASN A 72 0.21 -4.71 -4.57
N PHE A 73 -0.02 -5.70 -5.44
CA PHE A 73 0.86 -6.88 -5.54
C PHE A 73 2.10 -6.63 -6.38
N LEU A 74 1.98 -5.92 -7.50
CA LEU A 74 3.08 -5.67 -8.43
C LEU A 74 4.27 -4.89 -7.82
N PRO A 75 4.10 -3.97 -6.86
CA PRO A 75 5.21 -3.34 -6.15
C PRO A 75 6.19 -4.31 -5.47
N VAL A 76 5.73 -5.47 -5.02
CA VAL A 76 6.61 -6.50 -4.45
C VAL A 76 7.60 -7.02 -5.51
N PHE A 77 7.11 -7.29 -6.71
CA PHE A 77 7.95 -7.72 -7.83
C PHE A 77 8.88 -6.59 -8.30
N GLY A 78 8.38 -5.35 -8.33
CA GLY A 78 9.20 -4.17 -8.65
C GLY A 78 10.33 -3.94 -7.66
N ALA A 79 10.09 -4.15 -6.37
CA ALA A 79 11.12 -4.09 -5.34
C ALA A 79 12.21 -5.16 -5.58
N VAL A 80 11.81 -6.42 -5.82
CA VAL A 80 12.76 -7.49 -6.13
C VAL A 80 13.58 -7.17 -7.38
N LEU A 81 12.93 -6.70 -8.45
CA LEU A 81 13.59 -6.35 -9.72
C LEU A 81 14.59 -5.20 -9.56
N SER A 82 14.22 -4.20 -8.74
CA SER A 82 15.08 -3.05 -8.48
C SER A 82 16.31 -3.40 -7.66
N ASP A 83 16.13 -4.22 -6.62
CA ASP A 83 17.19 -4.53 -5.69
C ASP A 83 18.12 -5.63 -6.22
N SER A 84 17.59 -6.59 -7.02
CA SER A 84 18.36 -7.74 -7.49
C SER A 84 18.99 -7.56 -8.88
N CYS A 85 18.38 -6.77 -9.79
CA CYS A 85 18.73 -6.82 -11.22
C CYS A 85 19.06 -5.45 -11.83
N LEU A 86 18.09 -4.53 -11.85
CA LEU A 86 18.17 -3.32 -12.67
C LEU A 86 18.65 -2.08 -11.94
N GLY A 87 18.51 -2.05 -10.61
CA GLY A 87 18.70 -0.85 -9.80
C GLY A 87 17.51 0.12 -9.85
N ARG A 88 17.32 0.88 -8.77
CA ARG A 88 16.13 1.71 -8.52
C ARG A 88 15.82 2.71 -9.63
N PHE A 89 16.82 3.44 -10.12
CA PHE A 89 16.61 4.44 -11.18
C PHE A 89 16.01 3.84 -12.46
N ARG A 90 16.56 2.71 -12.94
CA ARG A 90 16.09 2.08 -14.18
C ARG A 90 14.67 1.54 -14.03
N VAL A 91 14.35 0.95 -12.87
CA VAL A 91 13.01 0.43 -12.59
C VAL A 91 11.98 1.56 -12.53
N ILE A 92 12.30 2.70 -11.89
CA ILE A 92 11.43 3.89 -11.90
C ILE A 92 11.22 4.40 -13.33
N ALA A 93 12.29 4.56 -14.12
CA ALA A 93 12.19 5.08 -15.47
C ALA A 93 11.35 4.16 -16.40
N LEU A 94 11.61 2.85 -16.38
CA LEU A 94 10.82 1.86 -17.13
C LEU A 94 9.36 1.83 -16.65
N GLY A 95 9.13 1.83 -15.33
CA GLY A 95 7.82 1.89 -14.74
C GLY A 95 7.04 3.14 -15.16
N SER A 96 7.72 4.30 -15.22
CA SER A 96 7.11 5.56 -15.69
C SER A 96 6.71 5.51 -17.16
N VAL A 97 7.54 4.92 -18.02
CA VAL A 97 7.21 4.73 -19.46
C VAL A 97 6.01 3.80 -19.62
N VAL A 98 5.98 2.67 -18.89
CA VAL A 98 4.87 1.71 -18.97
C VAL A 98 3.58 2.32 -18.40
N SER A 99 3.66 3.07 -17.29
CA SER A 99 2.51 3.78 -16.73
C SER A 99 1.97 4.84 -17.68
N LEU A 100 2.85 5.63 -18.31
CA LEU A 100 2.48 6.61 -19.33
C LEU A 100 1.77 5.95 -20.52
N ALA A 101 2.28 4.83 -21.01
CA ALA A 101 1.64 4.08 -22.09
C ALA A 101 0.23 3.60 -21.68
N GLY A 102 0.07 3.11 -20.44
CA GLY A 102 -1.23 2.74 -19.89
C GLY A 102 -2.20 3.93 -19.80
N MET A 103 -1.73 5.11 -19.36
CA MET A 103 -2.55 6.34 -19.31
C MET A 103 -2.92 6.84 -20.71
N CYS A 104 -2.01 6.73 -21.69
CA CYS A 104 -2.31 7.05 -23.11
C CYS A 104 -3.39 6.12 -23.67
N LEU A 105 -3.30 4.81 -23.38
CA LEU A 105 -4.34 3.87 -23.79
C LEU A 105 -5.69 4.19 -23.14
N LEU A 106 -5.70 4.55 -21.85
CA LEU A 106 -6.92 4.98 -21.17
C LEU A 106 -7.50 6.25 -21.82
N CYS A 107 -6.68 7.24 -22.13
CA CYS A 107 -7.11 8.43 -22.85
C CYS A 107 -7.69 8.07 -24.24
N LEU A 108 -7.07 7.13 -24.94
CA LEU A 108 -7.56 6.64 -26.22
C LEU A 108 -8.96 6.00 -26.09
N THR A 109 -9.24 5.26 -25.01
CA THR A 109 -10.58 4.72 -24.76
C THR A 109 -11.65 5.78 -24.60
N ALA A 110 -11.28 6.98 -24.11
CA ALA A 110 -12.20 8.12 -24.00
C ALA A 110 -12.45 8.82 -25.35
N ILE A 111 -11.45 8.83 -26.24
CA ILE A 111 -11.55 9.47 -27.56
C ILE A 111 -12.38 8.60 -28.51
N LEU A 112 -12.13 7.29 -28.50
CA LEU A 112 -12.79 6.36 -29.41
C LEU A 112 -14.23 6.06 -28.95
N PRO A 113 -15.19 5.86 -29.88
CA PRO A 113 -16.57 5.54 -29.52
C PRO A 113 -16.65 4.19 -28.80
N ALA A 114 -17.27 4.14 -27.63
CA ALA A 114 -17.45 2.91 -26.85
C ALA A 114 -18.62 2.07 -27.41
N ASP A 115 -19.63 2.72 -27.97
CA ASP A 115 -20.88 2.09 -28.37
C ASP A 115 -20.95 1.94 -29.90
N ARG A 116 -21.50 0.83 -30.37
CA ARG A 116 -21.98 0.72 -31.74
C ARG A 116 -23.24 1.57 -31.88
N ARG A 117 -23.28 2.44 -32.87
CA ARG A 117 -24.49 3.21 -33.24
C ARG A 117 -25.48 2.24 -33.90
N THR A 118 -26.25 1.50 -33.11
CA THR A 118 -27.41 0.76 -33.56
C THR A 118 -28.65 1.67 -33.56
N ALA A 119 -29.62 1.39 -34.43
CA ALA A 119 -30.82 2.23 -34.58
C ALA A 119 -31.63 2.42 -33.27
N GLY A 120 -31.48 1.53 -32.29
CA GLY A 120 -32.10 1.61 -30.96
C GLY A 120 -31.30 2.39 -29.92
N CYS A 121 -30.01 2.62 -30.13
CA CYS A 121 -29.10 3.22 -29.14
C CYS A 121 -29.46 4.68 -28.80
N ALA A 122 -30.09 5.40 -29.74
CA ALA A 122 -30.56 6.77 -29.49
C ALA A 122 -31.80 6.85 -28.60
N ALA A 123 -32.63 5.77 -28.56
CA ALA A 123 -33.87 5.72 -27.79
C ALA A 123 -33.70 5.18 -26.37
N ARG A 124 -32.82 4.19 -26.18
CA ARG A 124 -32.49 3.61 -24.87
C ARG A 124 -31.01 3.29 -24.80
N ARG A 125 -30.28 3.92 -23.88
CA ARG A 125 -28.84 3.65 -23.63
C ARG A 125 -28.56 2.21 -23.18
N SER A 126 -29.56 1.51 -22.62
CA SER A 126 -29.47 0.10 -22.23
C SER A 126 -29.28 -0.87 -23.42
N ASP A 127 -29.64 -0.43 -24.63
CA ASP A 127 -29.65 -1.27 -25.83
C ASP A 127 -28.40 -1.02 -26.71
N CYS A 128 -27.45 -0.22 -26.22
CA CYS A 128 -26.20 0.03 -26.90
C CYS A 128 -25.22 -1.12 -26.69
N GLU A 129 -24.82 -1.80 -27.77
CA GLU A 129 -23.76 -2.81 -27.72
C GLU A 129 -22.37 -2.16 -27.68
N LEU A 130 -21.57 -2.58 -26.71
CA LEU A 130 -20.17 -2.17 -26.63
C LEU A 130 -19.38 -2.70 -27.83
N VAL A 131 -18.44 -1.91 -28.32
CA VAL A 131 -17.51 -2.36 -29.35
C VAL A 131 -16.55 -3.39 -28.73
N PRO A 132 -16.42 -4.63 -29.30
CA PRO A 132 -15.73 -5.75 -28.64
C PRO A 132 -14.27 -5.47 -28.22
N TRP A 133 -13.55 -4.62 -28.95
CA TRP A 133 -12.14 -4.30 -28.65
C TRP A 133 -11.95 -3.24 -27.54
N GLN A 134 -13.01 -2.54 -27.15
CA GLN A 134 -12.93 -1.49 -26.13
C GLN A 134 -12.63 -2.04 -24.72
N LEU A 135 -13.23 -3.17 -24.34
CA LEU A 135 -12.98 -3.80 -23.04
C LEU A 135 -11.54 -4.32 -22.91
N PRO A 136 -11.00 -5.08 -23.89
CA PRO A 136 -9.58 -5.46 -23.88
C PRO A 136 -8.64 -4.25 -23.79
N LEU A 137 -8.93 -3.15 -24.49
CA LEU A 137 -8.12 -1.93 -24.46
C LEU A 137 -8.13 -1.28 -23.08
N LEU A 138 -9.30 -1.23 -22.44
CA LEU A 138 -9.46 -0.73 -21.07
C LEU A 138 -8.68 -1.58 -20.07
N PHE A 139 -8.82 -2.90 -20.12
CA PHE A 139 -8.09 -3.80 -19.21
C PHE A 139 -6.58 -3.78 -19.46
N ALA A 140 -6.14 -3.66 -20.71
CA ALA A 140 -4.74 -3.47 -21.05
C ALA A 140 -4.19 -2.16 -20.45
N SER A 141 -4.97 -1.06 -20.48
CA SER A 141 -4.58 0.19 -19.84
C SER A 141 -4.40 0.03 -18.33
N PHE A 142 -5.33 -0.64 -17.64
CA PHE A 142 -5.24 -0.91 -16.20
C PHE A 142 -4.03 -1.79 -15.86
N LEU A 143 -3.79 -2.84 -16.66
CA LEU A 143 -2.63 -3.71 -16.46
C LEU A 143 -1.31 -2.94 -16.62
N LEU A 144 -1.16 -2.15 -17.68
CA LEU A 144 0.04 -1.35 -17.91
C LEU A 144 0.25 -0.32 -16.78
N MET A 145 -0.80 0.38 -16.36
CA MET A 145 -0.70 1.31 -15.22
C MET A 145 -0.30 0.60 -13.92
N SER A 146 -0.82 -0.61 -13.68
CA SER A 146 -0.46 -1.41 -12.49
C SER A 146 1.01 -1.87 -12.55
N VAL A 147 1.47 -2.34 -13.72
CA VAL A 147 2.88 -2.74 -13.92
C VAL A 147 3.81 -1.54 -13.74
N GLY A 148 3.47 -0.39 -14.33
CA GLY A 148 4.24 0.85 -14.19
C GLY A 148 4.32 1.32 -12.74
N SER A 149 3.19 1.40 -12.07
CA SER A 149 3.08 1.74 -10.64
C SER A 149 3.85 0.74 -9.76
N GLY A 150 3.86 -0.55 -10.14
CA GLY A 150 4.65 -1.60 -9.48
C GLY A 150 6.15 -1.31 -9.47
N GLY A 151 6.69 -0.71 -10.52
CA GLY A 151 8.08 -0.29 -10.58
C GLY A 151 8.38 1.01 -9.81
N ILE A 152 7.44 1.96 -9.85
CA ILE A 152 7.65 3.31 -9.27
C ILE A 152 7.52 3.29 -7.73
N ARG A 153 6.40 2.79 -7.21
CA ARG A 153 6.04 2.91 -5.78
C ARG A 153 7.10 2.40 -4.80
N PRO A 154 7.68 1.20 -4.96
CA PRO A 154 8.65 0.68 -3.98
C PRO A 154 10.00 1.41 -4.05
N CYS A 155 10.32 2.00 -5.19
CA CYS A 155 11.64 2.54 -5.47
C CYS A 155 11.76 4.04 -5.20
N ALA A 156 10.68 4.82 -5.37
CA ALA A 156 10.73 6.28 -5.40
C ALA A 156 11.25 6.91 -4.10
N LEU A 157 10.69 6.52 -2.95
CA LEU A 157 11.11 7.01 -1.64
C LEU A 157 12.57 6.64 -1.33
N ALA A 158 12.92 5.37 -1.56
CA ALA A 158 14.27 4.86 -1.30
C ALA A 158 15.30 5.49 -2.24
N PHE A 159 14.95 5.70 -3.52
CA PHE A 159 15.81 6.39 -4.48
C PHE A 159 16.10 7.83 -4.07
N GLY A 160 15.09 8.55 -3.56
CA GLY A 160 15.28 9.90 -3.03
C GLY A 160 16.19 9.93 -1.80
N ALA A 161 16.02 8.99 -0.88
CA ALA A 161 16.88 8.84 0.30
C ALA A 161 18.33 8.53 -0.08
N ASP A 162 18.56 7.64 -1.06
CA ASP A 162 19.90 7.27 -1.55
C ASP A 162 20.70 8.48 -2.08
N GLN A 163 20.02 9.53 -2.58
CA GLN A 163 20.69 10.74 -3.07
C GLN A 163 21.28 11.59 -1.93
N LEU A 164 20.69 11.50 -0.74
CA LEU A 164 21.04 12.32 0.42
C LEU A 164 21.91 11.57 1.43
N ASP A 165 21.79 10.24 1.47
CA ASP A 165 22.48 9.41 2.45
C ASP A 165 23.99 9.37 2.18
N ARG A 166 24.75 9.94 3.10
CA ARG A 166 26.22 9.94 3.07
C ARG A 166 26.82 8.65 3.60
N ARG A 167 25.98 7.70 4.04
CA ARG A 167 26.40 6.44 4.69
C ARG A 167 27.25 6.64 5.95
N ASP A 168 27.18 7.83 6.54
CA ASP A 168 27.79 8.14 7.84
C ASP A 168 26.69 8.15 8.92
N ASN A 169 27.05 7.78 10.15
CA ASN A 169 26.14 7.83 11.30
C ASN A 169 26.11 9.21 11.96
N SER A 170 26.49 10.28 11.24
CA SER A 170 26.48 11.64 11.79
C SER A 170 25.05 12.12 12.07
N ALA A 171 24.87 12.86 13.16
CA ALA A 171 23.60 13.49 13.52
C ALA A 171 23.07 14.40 12.39
N ARG A 172 23.96 14.96 11.56
CA ARG A 172 23.62 15.80 10.40
C ARG A 172 22.98 14.96 9.30
N ASN A 173 23.50 13.75 9.01
CA ASN A 173 22.94 12.85 8.00
C ASN A 173 21.54 12.39 8.41
N VAL A 174 21.38 11.94 9.66
CA VAL A 174 20.09 11.53 10.22
C VAL A 174 19.06 12.66 10.12
N ARG A 175 19.43 13.89 10.50
CA ARG A 175 18.54 15.07 10.40
C ARG A 175 18.16 15.38 8.95
N THR A 176 19.09 15.25 8.00
CA THR A 176 18.82 15.51 6.58
C THR A 176 17.83 14.50 6.03
N LEU A 177 17.99 13.21 6.34
CA LEU A 177 17.05 12.16 5.94
C LEU A 177 15.66 12.35 6.57
N GLN A 178 15.59 12.67 7.86
CA GLN A 178 14.32 12.98 8.53
C GLN A 178 13.59 14.16 7.86
N THR A 179 14.32 15.23 7.53
CA THR A 179 13.77 16.39 6.83
C THR A 179 13.23 16.00 5.45
N PHE A 180 13.97 15.18 4.69
CA PHE A 180 13.55 14.67 3.39
C PHE A 180 12.27 13.84 3.51
N PHE A 181 12.19 12.89 4.45
CA PHE A 181 10.98 12.07 4.64
C PHE A 181 9.77 12.92 5.01
N ASN A 182 9.93 13.91 5.89
CA ASN A 182 8.84 14.82 6.26
C ASN A 182 8.31 15.59 5.04
N TRP A 183 9.20 16.14 4.22
CA TRP A 183 8.80 16.82 2.98
C TRP A 183 8.15 15.87 1.98
N TYR A 184 8.70 14.67 1.80
CA TYR A 184 8.16 13.67 0.90
C TYR A 184 6.69 13.32 1.24
N TYR A 185 6.42 13.01 2.51
CA TYR A 185 5.05 12.69 2.95
C TYR A 185 4.11 13.91 2.90
N THR A 186 4.61 15.11 3.19
CA THR A 186 3.81 16.34 3.04
C THR A 186 3.40 16.56 1.59
N VAL A 187 4.33 16.41 0.67
CA VAL A 187 4.11 16.53 -0.77
C VAL A 187 3.15 15.45 -1.27
N LEU A 188 3.31 14.21 -0.81
CA LEU A 188 2.40 13.10 -1.14
C LEU A 188 0.95 13.45 -0.73
N GLY A 189 0.74 13.89 0.50
CA GLY A 189 -0.59 14.29 0.99
C GLY A 189 -1.19 15.43 0.15
N LEU A 190 -0.41 16.47 -0.14
CA LEU A 190 -0.85 17.59 -0.99
C LEU A 190 -1.20 17.13 -2.41
N SER A 191 -0.41 16.24 -2.99
CA SER A 191 -0.66 15.67 -4.32
C SER A 191 -1.99 14.93 -4.39
N ILE A 192 -2.33 14.15 -3.35
CA ILE A 192 -3.61 13.43 -3.29
C ILE A 192 -4.79 14.41 -3.19
N VAL A 193 -4.66 15.47 -2.39
CA VAL A 193 -5.68 16.53 -2.29
C VAL A 193 -5.88 17.22 -3.64
N LEU A 194 -4.80 17.61 -4.32
CA LEU A 194 -4.85 18.23 -5.66
C LEU A 194 -5.49 17.27 -6.68
N ALA A 195 -5.13 16.00 -6.66
CA ALA A 195 -5.70 15.00 -7.54
C ALA A 195 -7.21 14.86 -7.35
N SER A 196 -7.66 14.73 -6.09
CA SER A 196 -9.06 14.49 -5.74
C SER A 196 -9.94 15.76 -5.84
N THR A 197 -9.34 16.93 -6.00
CA THR A 197 -10.07 18.19 -6.20
C THR A 197 -9.95 18.70 -7.62
N VAL A 198 -8.74 19.10 -8.04
CA VAL A 198 -8.52 19.79 -9.32
C VAL A 198 -8.70 18.84 -10.50
N VAL A 199 -8.05 17.66 -10.50
CA VAL A 199 -8.16 16.73 -11.64
C VAL A 199 -9.58 16.19 -11.76
N VAL A 200 -10.21 15.83 -10.65
CA VAL A 200 -11.60 15.37 -10.59
C VAL A 200 -12.56 16.46 -11.09
N TYR A 201 -12.36 17.73 -10.72
CA TYR A 201 -13.14 18.86 -11.24
C TYR A 201 -13.00 19.02 -12.75
N ILE A 202 -11.77 18.93 -13.28
CA ILE A 202 -11.53 19.01 -14.74
C ILE A 202 -12.24 17.86 -15.46
N GLN A 203 -12.20 16.65 -14.94
CA GLN A 203 -12.90 15.48 -15.50
C GLN A 203 -14.41 15.72 -15.57
N GLN A 204 -15.01 16.30 -14.54
CA GLN A 204 -16.42 16.59 -14.50
C GLN A 204 -16.80 17.77 -15.40
N ALA A 205 -16.02 18.86 -15.39
CA ALA A 205 -16.35 20.11 -16.10
C ALA A 205 -16.05 20.07 -17.60
N LYS A 206 -14.97 19.36 -18.02
CA LYS A 206 -14.47 19.32 -19.41
C LYS A 206 -14.62 17.97 -20.08
N GLY A 207 -15.17 16.97 -19.35
CA GLY A 207 -15.38 15.62 -19.85
C GLY A 207 -14.14 14.72 -19.80
N TRP A 208 -14.35 13.45 -20.14
CA TRP A 208 -13.36 12.37 -19.95
C TRP A 208 -12.08 12.54 -20.79
N VAL A 209 -12.20 13.03 -22.04
CA VAL A 209 -11.05 13.20 -22.95
C VAL A 209 -10.02 14.16 -22.36
N ILE A 210 -10.46 15.39 -22.02
CA ILE A 210 -9.58 16.39 -21.40
C ILE A 210 -9.17 15.94 -20.01
N GLY A 211 -10.10 15.34 -19.25
CA GLY A 211 -9.86 14.83 -17.91
C GLY A 211 -8.78 13.75 -17.84
N PHE A 212 -8.63 12.93 -18.87
CA PHE A 212 -7.56 11.91 -18.94
C PHE A 212 -6.30 12.44 -19.64
N ALA A 213 -6.42 13.44 -20.52
CA ALA A 213 -5.26 14.09 -21.12
C ALA A 213 -4.39 14.80 -20.07
N VAL A 214 -4.99 15.40 -19.03
CA VAL A 214 -4.25 16.08 -17.95
C VAL A 214 -3.31 15.11 -17.22
N PRO A 215 -3.74 13.95 -16.69
CA PRO A 215 -2.85 12.92 -16.14
C PRO A 215 -1.74 12.47 -17.09
N VAL A 216 -2.03 12.31 -18.40
CA VAL A 216 -1.01 11.96 -19.40
C VAL A 216 0.08 13.02 -19.48
N VAL A 217 -0.29 14.29 -19.55
CA VAL A 217 0.67 15.42 -19.60
C VAL A 217 1.48 15.49 -18.30
N LEU A 218 0.84 15.32 -17.15
CA LEU A 218 1.53 15.30 -15.86
C LEU A 218 2.54 14.15 -15.76
N MET A 219 2.15 12.95 -16.20
CA MET A 219 3.04 11.79 -16.20
C MET A 219 4.20 11.93 -17.19
N LEU A 220 3.94 12.53 -18.37
CA LEU A 220 5.00 12.87 -19.34
C LEU A 220 5.99 13.88 -18.73
N THR A 221 5.48 14.90 -18.03
CA THR A 221 6.30 15.90 -17.35
C THR A 221 7.12 15.25 -16.23
N ALA A 222 6.52 14.36 -15.44
CA ALA A 222 7.22 13.58 -14.41
C ALA A 222 8.39 12.78 -15.00
N LEU A 223 8.13 12.04 -16.08
CA LEU A 223 9.16 11.26 -16.77
C LEU A 223 10.27 12.16 -17.34
N ALA A 224 9.92 13.28 -17.95
CA ALA A 224 10.89 14.24 -18.49
C ALA A 224 11.81 14.78 -17.38
N LEU A 225 11.25 15.19 -16.23
CA LEU A 225 12.02 15.68 -15.07
C LEU A 225 12.94 14.61 -14.50
N LEU A 226 12.46 13.35 -14.39
CA LEU A 226 13.27 12.23 -13.95
C LEU A 226 14.49 12.02 -14.88
N LEU A 227 14.27 12.05 -16.20
CA LEU A 227 15.33 11.83 -17.19
C LEU A 227 16.29 13.02 -17.26
N LEU A 228 15.80 14.25 -17.17
CA LEU A 228 16.64 15.47 -17.12
C LEU A 228 17.57 15.47 -15.89
N GLY A 229 17.08 15.00 -14.74
CA GLY A 229 17.90 14.82 -13.53
C GLY A 229 18.91 13.66 -13.60
N SER A 230 18.81 12.78 -14.60
CA SER A 230 19.63 11.54 -14.71
C SER A 230 21.15 11.71 -14.60
N PRO A 231 21.79 12.76 -15.15
CA PRO A 231 23.23 12.96 -15.00
C PRO A 231 23.64 13.34 -13.56
N LEU A 232 22.72 13.90 -12.78
CA LEU A 232 22.97 14.32 -11.40
C LEU A 232 22.83 13.17 -10.40
N TYR A 233 22.10 12.11 -10.74
CA TYR A 233 21.75 11.06 -9.79
C TYR A 233 22.91 10.11 -9.46
N LEU A 234 22.97 9.76 -8.18
CA LEU A 234 23.73 8.61 -7.70
C LEU A 234 22.95 7.35 -8.04
N LYS A 235 23.46 6.53 -8.95
CA LYS A 235 22.84 5.27 -9.37
C LYS A 235 23.48 4.12 -8.61
N ALA A 236 22.87 3.71 -7.49
CA ALA A 236 23.33 2.56 -6.74
C ALA A 236 23.20 1.29 -7.60
N LYS A 237 24.20 0.41 -7.50
CA LYS A 237 24.14 -0.92 -8.12
C LYS A 237 23.10 -1.76 -7.36
N ALA A 238 22.46 -2.68 -8.09
CA ALA A 238 21.61 -3.69 -7.48
C ALA A 238 22.45 -4.54 -6.50
N ASP A 239 21.89 -4.81 -5.33
CA ASP A 239 22.44 -5.67 -4.30
C ASP A 239 21.45 -6.82 -4.05
N ARG A 240 21.77 -7.73 -3.10
CA ARG A 240 20.87 -8.86 -2.80
C ARG A 240 19.55 -8.37 -2.20
N SER A 241 18.43 -8.75 -2.82
CA SER A 241 17.10 -8.46 -2.29
C SER A 241 16.80 -9.29 -1.05
N VAL A 242 16.31 -8.64 0.01
CA VAL A 242 15.88 -9.30 1.25
C VAL A 242 14.72 -10.26 1.00
N LEU A 243 13.79 -9.89 0.10
CA LEU A 243 12.65 -10.75 -0.28
C LEU A 243 13.11 -12.06 -0.94
N VAL A 244 14.15 -12.01 -1.79
CA VAL A 244 14.74 -13.21 -2.37
C VAL A 244 15.38 -14.07 -1.27
N GLY A 245 16.03 -13.45 -0.28
CA GLY A 245 16.57 -14.16 0.88
C GLY A 245 15.52 -14.98 1.65
N LEU A 246 14.30 -14.44 1.82
CA LEU A 246 13.21 -15.17 2.47
C LEU A 246 12.81 -16.43 1.67
N VAL A 247 12.72 -16.29 0.34
CA VAL A 247 12.39 -17.43 -0.55
C VAL A 247 13.50 -18.47 -0.53
N GLN A 248 14.77 -18.03 -0.52
CA GLN A 248 15.93 -18.93 -0.43
C GLN A 248 15.87 -19.80 0.82
N VAL A 249 15.55 -19.24 1.98
CA VAL A 249 15.41 -20.02 3.24
C VAL A 249 14.33 -21.10 3.12
N LEU A 250 13.16 -20.76 2.57
CA LEU A 250 12.08 -21.73 2.39
C LEU A 250 12.48 -22.86 1.43
N VAL A 251 13.12 -22.53 0.31
CA VAL A 251 13.60 -23.50 -0.67
C VAL A 251 14.72 -24.36 -0.07
N ALA A 252 15.70 -23.75 0.62
CA ALA A 252 16.79 -24.47 1.27
C ALA A 252 16.26 -25.44 2.34
N SER A 253 15.33 -24.99 3.21
CA SER A 253 14.69 -25.84 4.21
C SER A 253 13.96 -27.03 3.58
N TYR A 254 13.28 -26.81 2.44
CA TYR A 254 12.57 -27.88 1.73
C TYR A 254 13.54 -28.84 1.05
N ARG A 255 14.62 -28.36 0.42
CA ARG A 255 15.66 -29.21 -0.19
C ARG A 255 16.32 -30.11 0.85
N ARG A 256 16.63 -29.55 2.03
CA ARG A 256 17.29 -30.24 3.14
C ARG A 256 16.32 -30.92 4.12
N ARG A 257 15.06 -31.14 3.73
CA ARG A 257 14.03 -31.71 4.61
C ARG A 257 14.33 -33.13 5.14
N ARG A 258 15.20 -33.86 4.48
CA ARG A 258 15.62 -35.22 4.87
C ARG A 258 16.87 -35.24 5.75
N GLU A 259 17.58 -34.14 5.86
CA GLU A 259 18.77 -34.01 6.70
C GLU A 259 18.37 -33.96 8.17
N ALA A 260 19.18 -34.60 9.02
CA ALA A 260 18.98 -34.53 10.47
C ALA A 260 19.26 -33.10 10.97
N LEU A 261 18.43 -32.63 11.89
CA LEU A 261 18.69 -31.35 12.57
C LEU A 261 19.74 -31.58 13.67
N PRO A 262 20.70 -30.65 13.86
CA PRO A 262 21.57 -30.64 15.01
C PRO A 262 20.77 -30.67 16.32
N ALA A 263 21.38 -31.26 17.37
CA ALA A 263 20.76 -31.30 18.69
C ALA A 263 20.39 -29.92 19.20
N GLU A 264 19.45 -29.79 20.13
CA GLU A 264 19.06 -28.50 20.72
C GLU A 264 20.19 -27.84 21.50
N THR A 265 21.13 -28.65 21.96
CA THR A 265 22.35 -28.23 22.67
C THR A 265 23.52 -27.94 21.75
N ALA A 266 23.31 -27.98 20.42
CA ALA A 266 24.39 -27.72 19.45
C ALA A 266 24.89 -26.28 19.51
N ASP A 267 26.20 -26.12 19.47
CA ASP A 267 26.86 -24.82 19.49
C ASP A 267 26.67 -24.07 18.16
N ALA A 268 26.98 -22.77 18.18
CA ALA A 268 26.87 -21.90 16.99
C ALA A 268 27.77 -22.35 15.81
N SER A 269 28.76 -23.21 16.04
CA SER A 269 29.64 -23.79 15.02
C SER A 269 28.92 -24.76 14.06
N TRP A 270 27.78 -25.34 14.48
CA TRP A 270 26.95 -26.22 13.65
C TRP A 270 26.09 -25.46 12.64
N PHE A 271 26.11 -24.12 12.69
CA PHE A 271 25.24 -23.30 11.88
C PHE A 271 26.05 -22.27 11.09
N HIS A 272 25.63 -22.01 9.86
CA HIS A 272 26.24 -21.03 9.00
C HIS A 272 25.91 -19.61 9.46
N ASN A 273 26.90 -18.94 10.04
CA ASN A 273 26.78 -17.56 10.50
C ASN A 273 27.44 -16.59 9.49
N ARG A 274 26.91 -15.38 9.37
CA ARG A 274 27.48 -14.36 8.49
C ARG A 274 28.85 -13.91 9.00
N ALA A 275 29.84 -13.86 8.09
CA ALA A 275 31.18 -13.38 8.42
C ALA A 275 31.13 -11.95 9.00
N GLY A 276 31.93 -11.69 10.04
CA GLY A 276 31.98 -10.39 10.72
C GLY A 276 30.89 -10.13 11.78
N TYR A 277 29.98 -11.08 12.02
CA TYR A 277 28.96 -11.00 13.07
C TYR A 277 29.26 -12.02 14.18
N LYS A 278 28.81 -11.73 15.42
CA LYS A 278 28.90 -12.70 16.52
C LYS A 278 28.11 -13.96 16.14
N PRO A 279 28.73 -15.16 16.24
CA PRO A 279 28.04 -16.41 15.97
C PRO A 279 26.78 -16.56 16.87
N ARG A 280 25.66 -16.96 16.30
CA ARG A 280 24.39 -17.14 16.99
C ARG A 280 23.83 -18.52 16.67
N VAL A 281 23.12 -19.11 17.64
CA VAL A 281 22.32 -20.31 17.46
C VAL A 281 20.93 -19.89 17.01
N PRO A 282 20.33 -20.54 15.99
CA PRO A 282 18.98 -20.23 15.58
C PRO A 282 17.98 -20.63 16.69
N SER A 283 16.91 -19.84 16.84
CA SER A 283 15.87 -20.10 17.83
C SER A 283 15.20 -21.47 17.62
N SER A 284 14.69 -22.07 18.70
CA SER A 284 13.99 -23.38 18.65
C SER A 284 12.63 -23.34 17.96
N ARG A 285 12.11 -22.14 17.72
CA ARG A 285 10.84 -21.92 17.02
C ARG A 285 10.94 -22.26 15.55
N LEU A 286 9.89 -22.86 14.95
CA LEU A 286 9.90 -23.31 13.56
C LEU A 286 11.21 -24.05 13.21
N ARG A 287 11.59 -24.98 14.07
CA ARG A 287 12.87 -25.69 14.04
C ARG A 287 13.18 -26.32 12.68
N TRP A 288 12.14 -26.66 11.90
CA TRP A 288 12.31 -27.18 10.54
C TRP A 288 13.00 -26.18 9.58
N LEU A 289 12.88 -24.86 9.81
CA LEU A 289 13.59 -23.82 9.06
C LEU A 289 15.09 -23.82 9.36
N ASN A 290 15.51 -24.29 10.53
CA ASN A 290 16.93 -24.31 10.93
C ASN A 290 17.77 -25.22 10.03
N ARG A 291 17.14 -26.16 9.30
CA ARG A 291 17.81 -26.97 8.27
C ARG A 291 18.47 -26.11 7.18
N ALA A 292 17.89 -24.94 6.87
CA ALA A 292 18.46 -24.05 5.87
C ALA A 292 19.81 -23.45 6.27
N CYS A 293 20.12 -23.37 7.57
CA CYS A 293 21.39 -22.83 8.06
C CYS A 293 22.29 -23.87 8.76
N ALA A 294 21.85 -25.13 8.89
CA ALA A 294 22.67 -26.18 9.43
C ALA A 294 23.81 -26.52 8.46
N LEU A 295 25.04 -26.64 8.95
CA LEU A 295 26.19 -27.09 8.17
C LEU A 295 26.13 -28.61 8.04
N GLY A 296 26.39 -29.11 6.83
CA GLY A 296 26.48 -30.56 6.59
C GLY A 296 27.83 -31.15 7.05
N ASP A 297 28.02 -32.45 6.77
CA ASP A 297 29.24 -33.19 7.15
C ASP A 297 30.53 -32.65 6.52
N ASN A 298 30.44 -31.86 5.45
CA ASN A 298 31.57 -31.27 4.74
C ASN A 298 31.40 -29.75 4.58
N PRO A 299 31.60 -28.93 5.63
CA PRO A 299 31.41 -27.48 5.59
C PRO A 299 32.23 -26.74 4.52
N GLU A 300 33.45 -27.25 4.24
CA GLU A 300 34.39 -26.67 3.25
C GLU A 300 33.83 -26.72 1.80
N LYS A 301 32.90 -27.65 1.50
CA LYS A 301 32.24 -27.72 0.19
C LYS A 301 31.04 -26.80 0.08
N GLU A 302 30.46 -26.41 1.19
CA GLU A 302 29.25 -25.57 1.24
C GLU A 302 29.56 -24.08 1.38
N VAL A 303 30.71 -23.74 1.99
CA VAL A 303 31.12 -22.37 2.27
C VAL A 303 32.35 -21.98 1.46
N ASN A 304 32.41 -20.76 0.97
CA ASN A 304 33.57 -20.20 0.30
C ASN A 304 34.65 -19.87 1.34
N PRO A 305 35.89 -20.32 1.16
CA PRO A 305 36.97 -20.07 2.11
C PRO A 305 37.41 -18.58 2.16
N ASP A 306 37.21 -17.82 1.07
CA ASP A 306 37.70 -16.45 0.94
C ASP A 306 36.84 -15.44 1.72
N ASP A 307 35.50 -15.58 1.68
CA ASP A 307 34.56 -14.61 2.24
C ASP A 307 33.56 -15.20 3.24
N GLY A 308 33.62 -16.52 3.48
CA GLY A 308 32.69 -17.21 4.37
C GLY A 308 31.24 -17.22 3.88
N SER A 309 30.98 -16.92 2.62
CA SER A 309 29.64 -16.96 2.03
C SER A 309 29.24 -18.38 1.60
N ALA A 310 27.94 -18.66 1.58
CA ALA A 310 27.44 -19.92 1.02
C ALA A 310 27.74 -19.98 -0.49
N ARG A 311 28.26 -21.11 -0.98
CA ARG A 311 28.50 -21.35 -2.42
C ARG A 311 27.19 -21.37 -3.21
N ASP A 312 26.16 -22.02 -2.67
CA ASP A 312 24.80 -21.99 -3.22
C ASP A 312 23.81 -21.42 -2.20
N PRO A 313 23.37 -20.16 -2.35
CA PRO A 313 22.38 -19.53 -1.47
C PRO A 313 21.00 -20.20 -1.45
N TRP A 314 20.74 -21.12 -2.41
CA TRP A 314 19.48 -21.87 -2.49
C TRP A 314 19.52 -23.20 -1.71
N THR A 315 20.69 -23.57 -1.16
CA THR A 315 20.89 -24.78 -0.35
C THR A 315 21.35 -24.45 1.05
N LEU A 316 22.18 -23.41 1.23
CA LEU A 316 22.68 -22.99 2.53
C LEU A 316 22.41 -21.48 2.73
N CYS A 317 21.73 -21.14 3.81
CA CYS A 317 21.43 -19.77 4.21
C CYS A 317 22.13 -19.43 5.53
N THR A 318 22.18 -18.15 5.90
CA THR A 318 22.70 -17.74 7.21
C THR A 318 21.65 -17.87 8.31
N VAL A 319 22.08 -18.05 9.56
CA VAL A 319 21.18 -18.00 10.73
C VAL A 319 20.33 -16.74 10.73
N GLN A 320 20.91 -15.61 10.33
CA GLN A 320 20.22 -14.33 10.27
C GLN A 320 19.03 -14.37 9.30
N GLN A 321 19.23 -14.91 8.10
CA GLN A 321 18.13 -15.07 7.13
C GLN A 321 17.02 -15.99 7.64
N VAL A 322 17.37 -17.04 8.36
CA VAL A 322 16.38 -17.96 8.98
C VAL A 322 15.57 -17.25 10.06
N GLU A 323 16.22 -16.47 10.93
CA GLU A 323 15.52 -15.69 11.96
C GLU A 323 14.64 -14.58 11.35
N ASP A 324 15.08 -13.99 10.22
CA ASP A 324 14.29 -13.03 9.45
C ASP A 324 12.97 -13.65 8.93
N VAL A 325 13.02 -14.89 8.40
CA VAL A 325 11.80 -15.62 7.98
C VAL A 325 10.90 -15.92 9.17
N LYS A 326 11.48 -16.35 10.30
CA LYS A 326 10.70 -16.61 11.53
C LYS A 326 10.01 -15.37 12.04
N ALA A 327 10.69 -14.20 12.01
CA ALA A 327 10.11 -12.93 12.37
C ALA A 327 8.94 -12.57 11.43
N ALA A 328 9.09 -12.78 10.11
CA ALA A 328 8.04 -12.56 9.14
C ALA A 328 6.81 -13.46 9.40
N VAL A 329 7.02 -14.76 9.63
CA VAL A 329 5.93 -15.72 9.92
C VAL A 329 5.21 -15.36 11.22
N ARG A 330 5.95 -14.88 12.24
CA ARG A 330 5.38 -14.47 13.51
C ARG A 330 4.39 -13.31 13.37
N VAL A 331 4.63 -12.39 12.47
CA VAL A 331 3.79 -11.20 12.23
C VAL A 331 2.50 -11.54 11.47
N LEU A 332 2.45 -12.67 10.72
CA LEU A 332 1.33 -13.02 9.84
C LEU A 332 -0.06 -13.03 10.51
N PRO A 333 -0.26 -13.51 11.75
CA PRO A 333 -1.58 -13.47 12.39
C PRO A 333 -2.10 -12.03 12.55
N ILE A 334 -1.26 -11.11 13.04
CA ILE A 334 -1.63 -9.70 13.17
C ILE A 334 -1.77 -9.04 11.79
N TRP A 335 -0.89 -9.37 10.85
CA TRP A 335 -0.96 -8.89 9.48
C TRP A 335 -2.28 -9.26 8.79
N SER A 336 -2.77 -10.48 8.98
CA SER A 336 -4.02 -10.95 8.36
C SER A 336 -5.24 -10.11 8.77
N THR A 337 -5.21 -9.53 9.98
CA THR A 337 -6.26 -8.61 10.45
C THR A 337 -6.30 -7.29 9.67
N GLY A 338 -5.21 -6.93 8.98
CA GLY A 338 -5.11 -5.77 8.09
C GLY A 338 -5.84 -5.94 6.75
N ILE A 339 -6.27 -7.16 6.42
CA ILE A 339 -7.02 -7.44 5.19
C ILE A 339 -8.38 -6.73 5.20
N MET A 340 -9.11 -6.78 6.31
CA MET A 340 -10.43 -6.16 6.41
C MET A 340 -10.43 -4.62 6.30
N PRO A 341 -9.49 -3.87 6.93
CA PRO A 341 -9.24 -2.48 6.61
C PRO A 341 -9.06 -2.22 5.10
N GLY A 342 -8.31 -3.07 4.40
CA GLY A 342 -8.15 -3.00 2.94
C GLY A 342 -9.46 -3.14 2.16
N VAL A 343 -10.38 -4.00 2.62
CA VAL A 343 -11.75 -4.11 2.06
C VAL A 343 -12.49 -2.79 2.21
N VAL A 344 -12.49 -2.21 3.40
CA VAL A 344 -13.25 -0.97 3.70
C VAL A 344 -12.68 0.23 2.93
N ILE A 345 -11.37 0.34 2.81
CA ILE A 345 -10.73 1.40 2.04
C ILE A 345 -11.06 1.22 0.54
N GLY A 346 -11.03 0.00 0.04
CA GLY A 346 -11.35 -0.30 -1.36
C GLY A 346 -12.79 -0.01 -1.76
N GLN A 347 -13.75 0.00 -0.83
CA GLN A 347 -15.17 0.23 -1.13
C GLN A 347 -15.53 1.72 -1.36
N GLN A 348 -14.60 2.64 -1.26
CA GLN A 348 -14.82 4.09 -1.45
C GLN A 348 -15.44 4.48 -2.81
N MET A 349 -15.55 3.54 -3.72
CA MET A 349 -16.22 3.70 -5.01
C MET A 349 -17.75 3.87 -4.88
N PHE A 350 -18.38 3.18 -3.93
CA PHE A 350 -19.84 3.31 -3.72
C PHE A 350 -20.26 4.69 -3.19
N PRO A 351 -19.57 5.30 -2.20
CA PRO A 351 -19.83 6.70 -1.83
C PRO A 351 -19.79 7.70 -2.98
N VAL A 352 -18.96 7.47 -4.01
CA VAL A 352 -18.94 8.32 -5.22
C VAL A 352 -20.26 8.20 -5.99
N LEU A 353 -20.79 6.98 -6.16
CA LEU A 353 -22.08 6.76 -6.79
C LEU A 353 -23.23 7.35 -5.96
N GLN A 354 -23.16 7.23 -4.63
CA GLN A 354 -24.13 7.84 -3.71
C GLN A 354 -24.13 9.36 -3.82
N ALA A 355 -22.92 9.99 -3.76
CA ALA A 355 -22.78 11.43 -3.89
C ALA A 355 -23.37 11.95 -5.21
N LYS A 356 -23.25 11.19 -6.30
CA LYS A 356 -23.82 11.55 -7.59
C LYS A 356 -25.36 11.63 -7.56
N MET A 357 -26.01 10.85 -6.69
CA MET A 357 -27.46 10.81 -6.53
C MET A 357 -27.97 11.73 -5.40
N MET A 358 -27.12 12.59 -4.84
CA MET A 358 -27.44 13.54 -3.78
C MET A 358 -27.18 14.97 -4.25
N GLU A 359 -27.77 15.94 -3.53
CA GLU A 359 -27.52 17.36 -3.80
C GLU A 359 -26.09 17.73 -3.38
N ARG A 360 -25.26 18.13 -4.36
CA ARG A 360 -23.83 18.42 -4.17
C ARG A 360 -23.51 19.92 -4.15
N ARG A 361 -24.53 20.78 -4.22
CA ARG A 361 -24.35 22.22 -4.17
C ARG A 361 -24.20 22.71 -2.75
N VAL A 362 -23.12 23.46 -2.51
CA VAL A 362 -22.87 24.15 -1.25
C VAL A 362 -22.64 25.62 -1.59
N GLY A 363 -23.65 26.46 -1.32
CA GLY A 363 -23.65 27.82 -1.80
C GLY A 363 -23.69 27.89 -3.33
N GLY A 364 -22.74 28.57 -3.94
CA GLY A 364 -22.62 28.69 -5.40
C GLY A 364 -21.76 27.61 -6.08
N LEU A 365 -21.12 26.71 -5.29
CA LEU A 365 -20.18 25.69 -5.79
C LEU A 365 -20.83 24.32 -5.82
N GLU A 366 -20.73 23.61 -6.96
CA GLU A 366 -21.07 22.21 -7.05
C GLU A 366 -19.82 21.33 -6.84
N ILE A 367 -19.81 20.54 -5.74
CA ILE A 367 -18.69 19.68 -5.39
C ILE A 367 -18.75 18.41 -6.27
N PRO A 368 -17.65 18.02 -6.96
CA PRO A 368 -17.59 16.77 -7.69
C PRO A 368 -17.84 15.56 -6.77
N ALA A 369 -18.56 14.55 -7.28
CA ALA A 369 -18.94 13.39 -6.48
C ALA A 369 -17.74 12.65 -5.88
N ALA A 370 -16.65 12.47 -6.62
CA ALA A 370 -15.45 11.80 -6.14
C ALA A 370 -14.59 12.66 -5.20
N SER A 371 -14.81 13.99 -5.14
CA SER A 371 -14.04 14.88 -4.25
C SER A 371 -14.41 14.72 -2.78
N PHE A 372 -15.53 14.08 -2.44
CA PHE A 372 -15.88 13.81 -1.04
C PHE A 372 -14.86 12.91 -0.32
N GLY A 373 -14.10 12.08 -1.05
CA GLY A 373 -12.99 11.31 -0.50
C GLY A 373 -11.86 12.15 0.11
N VAL A 374 -11.74 13.44 -0.26
CA VAL A 374 -10.77 14.39 0.32
C VAL A 374 -10.93 14.53 1.83
N PHE A 375 -12.15 14.43 2.36
CA PHE A 375 -12.38 14.53 3.80
C PHE A 375 -11.69 13.42 4.60
N SER A 376 -11.55 12.19 4.04
CA SER A 376 -10.76 11.13 4.68
C SER A 376 -9.28 11.54 4.78
N ILE A 377 -8.71 12.06 3.70
CA ILE A 377 -7.29 12.43 3.64
C ILE A 377 -6.99 13.62 4.55
N LEU A 378 -7.87 14.63 4.55
CA LEU A 378 -7.75 15.79 5.44
C LEU A 378 -7.82 15.36 6.90
N THR A 379 -8.77 14.49 7.26
CA THR A 379 -8.91 13.99 8.65
C THR A 379 -7.68 13.20 9.06
N LEU A 380 -7.17 12.31 8.19
CA LEU A 380 -5.93 11.56 8.45
C LEU A 380 -4.77 12.52 8.72
N THR A 381 -4.58 13.52 7.84
CA THR A 381 -3.47 14.48 7.95
C THR A 381 -3.56 15.33 9.21
N VAL A 382 -4.74 15.86 9.51
CA VAL A 382 -5.00 16.66 10.72
C VAL A 382 -4.80 15.80 11.96
N TRP A 383 -5.29 14.54 11.96
CA TRP A 383 -5.14 13.64 13.09
C TRP A 383 -3.68 13.36 13.43
N VAL A 384 -2.84 13.05 12.40
CA VAL A 384 -1.41 12.82 12.63
C VAL A 384 -0.76 14.01 13.32
N ALA A 385 -1.05 15.23 12.85
CA ALA A 385 -0.50 16.46 13.45
C ALA A 385 -1.01 16.70 14.87
N VAL A 386 -2.31 16.47 15.12
CA VAL A 386 -2.94 16.63 16.44
C VAL A 386 -2.44 15.56 17.42
N TYR A 387 -2.32 14.32 16.96
CA TYR A 387 -1.83 13.22 17.80
C TYR A 387 -0.43 13.52 18.33
N ASP A 388 0.52 13.84 17.43
CA ASP A 388 1.91 14.06 17.81
C ASP A 388 2.11 15.30 18.69
N ARG A 389 1.39 16.39 18.41
CA ARG A 389 1.62 17.67 19.11
C ARG A 389 0.77 17.86 20.37
N ALA A 390 -0.45 17.33 20.37
CA ALA A 390 -1.42 17.61 21.41
C ALA A 390 -1.77 16.39 22.28
N LEU A 391 -1.86 15.17 21.70
CA LEU A 391 -2.39 14.01 22.39
C LEU A 391 -1.33 13.11 23.02
N VAL A 392 -0.13 13.01 22.45
CA VAL A 392 0.92 12.11 22.97
C VAL A 392 1.28 12.44 24.42
N ARG A 393 1.47 13.72 24.75
CA ARG A 393 1.86 14.13 26.11
C ARG A 393 0.79 13.79 27.16
N PRO A 394 -0.49 14.21 27.05
CA PRO A 394 -1.49 13.85 28.05
C PRO A 394 -1.79 12.36 28.11
N LEU A 395 -1.78 11.66 26.95
CA LEU A 395 -1.97 10.23 26.93
C LEU A 395 -0.80 9.48 27.57
N SER A 396 0.45 9.93 27.40
CA SER A 396 1.60 9.31 28.05
C SER A 396 1.55 9.43 29.57
N GLN A 397 1.04 10.54 30.07
CA GLN A 397 0.83 10.74 31.54
C GLN A 397 -0.27 9.83 32.07
N LEU A 398 -1.33 9.58 31.30
CA LEU A 398 -2.45 8.73 31.73
C LEU A 398 -2.13 7.23 31.60
N THR A 399 -1.41 6.83 30.58
CA THR A 399 -1.17 5.41 30.25
C THR A 399 0.18 4.89 30.74
N GLY A 400 1.11 5.78 31.12
CA GLY A 400 2.49 5.44 31.45
C GLY A 400 3.38 5.07 30.25
N HIS A 401 2.85 5.16 29.03
CA HIS A 401 3.58 4.80 27.80
C HIS A 401 4.13 6.03 27.09
N ALA A 402 5.41 6.03 26.75
CA ALA A 402 6.11 7.17 26.14
C ALA A 402 5.43 7.71 24.85
N ARG A 403 4.71 6.88 24.11
CA ARG A 403 3.98 7.22 22.88
C ARG A 403 2.46 7.37 23.08
N GLY A 404 2.00 7.49 24.34
CA GLY A 404 0.60 7.64 24.69
C GLY A 404 -0.18 6.33 24.69
N VAL A 405 -0.46 5.75 23.53
CA VAL A 405 -1.21 4.50 23.37
C VAL A 405 -0.31 3.45 22.74
N THR A 406 -0.43 2.18 23.15
CA THR A 406 0.35 1.10 22.55
C THR A 406 -0.02 0.91 21.07
N LEU A 407 0.92 0.42 20.26
CA LEU A 407 0.69 0.17 18.83
C LEU A 407 -0.52 -0.75 18.60
N ARG A 408 -0.65 -1.81 19.40
CA ARG A 408 -1.78 -2.75 19.33
C ARG A 408 -3.12 -2.06 19.66
N GLN A 409 -3.15 -1.23 20.70
CA GLN A 409 -4.36 -0.47 21.02
C GLN A 409 -4.73 0.49 19.89
N ARG A 410 -3.76 1.21 19.30
CA ARG A 410 -3.99 2.10 18.15
C ARG A 410 -4.59 1.33 16.96
N MET A 411 -4.01 0.18 16.61
CA MET A 411 -4.52 -0.68 15.52
C MET A 411 -5.95 -1.17 15.83
N GLY A 412 -6.20 -1.64 17.04
CA GLY A 412 -7.52 -2.11 17.47
C GLY A 412 -8.59 -1.02 17.44
N ILE A 413 -8.27 0.19 17.95
CA ILE A 413 -9.17 1.35 17.87
C ILE A 413 -9.46 1.69 16.41
N GLY A 414 -8.44 1.65 15.53
CA GLY A 414 -8.62 1.86 14.10
C GLY A 414 -9.59 0.85 13.46
N ILE A 415 -9.50 -0.44 13.80
CA ILE A 415 -10.44 -1.48 13.32
C ILE A 415 -11.85 -1.21 13.84
N ALA A 416 -12.00 -0.84 15.11
CA ALA A 416 -13.30 -0.47 15.69
C ALA A 416 -13.92 0.73 14.97
N LEU A 417 -13.12 1.75 14.64
CA LEU A 417 -13.58 2.92 13.89
C LEU A 417 -13.99 2.58 12.45
N PHE A 418 -13.36 1.61 11.79
CA PHE A 418 -13.84 1.11 10.50
C PHE A 418 -15.24 0.50 10.61
N ALA A 419 -15.54 -0.26 11.69
CA ALA A 419 -16.89 -0.77 11.94
C ALA A 419 -17.90 0.37 12.14
N VAL A 420 -17.52 1.40 12.92
CA VAL A 420 -18.36 2.60 13.12
C VAL A 420 -18.58 3.35 11.80
N ALA A 421 -17.54 3.53 10.98
CA ALA A 421 -17.64 4.18 9.68
C ALA A 421 -18.66 3.46 8.77
N MET A 422 -18.61 2.13 8.73
CA MET A 422 -19.54 1.32 7.95
C MET A 422 -20.97 1.38 8.50
N ALA A 423 -21.16 1.42 9.81
CA ALA A 423 -22.48 1.62 10.43
C ALA A 423 -23.06 3.02 10.11
N VAL A 424 -22.23 4.06 10.14
CA VAL A 424 -22.62 5.42 9.72
C VAL A 424 -22.97 5.44 8.23
N ALA A 425 -22.19 4.77 7.38
CA ALA A 425 -22.47 4.65 5.95
C ALA A 425 -23.80 3.94 5.69
N ALA A 426 -24.10 2.83 6.42
CA ALA A 426 -25.36 2.12 6.33
C ALA A 426 -26.55 3.03 6.67
N ARG A 427 -26.43 3.81 7.76
CA ARG A 427 -27.49 4.75 8.18
C ARG A 427 -27.68 5.89 7.19
N THR A 428 -26.59 6.46 6.69
CA THR A 428 -26.64 7.54 5.69
C THR A 428 -27.29 7.05 4.40
N GLU A 429 -26.96 5.85 3.95
CA GLU A 429 -27.56 5.26 2.75
C GLU A 429 -29.04 4.92 2.96
N SER A 430 -29.41 4.37 4.11
CA SER A 430 -30.81 4.14 4.44
C SER A 430 -31.63 5.43 4.40
N ALA A 431 -31.09 6.53 4.95
CA ALA A 431 -31.72 7.85 4.92
C ALA A 431 -31.80 8.42 3.48
N ARG A 432 -30.71 8.29 2.69
CA ARG A 432 -30.68 8.72 1.28
C ARG A 432 -31.75 8.00 0.45
N ARG A 433 -31.81 6.68 0.61
CA ARG A 433 -32.77 5.85 -0.10
C ARG A 433 -34.20 6.20 0.29
N ALA A 434 -34.49 6.41 1.58
CA ALA A 434 -35.78 6.82 2.05
C ALA A 434 -36.21 8.17 1.44
N ALA A 435 -35.32 9.16 1.40
CA ALA A 435 -35.55 10.46 0.76
C ALA A 435 -35.86 10.31 -0.74
N ALA A 436 -35.04 9.52 -1.46
CA ALA A 436 -35.24 9.28 -2.89
C ALA A 436 -36.60 8.60 -3.19
N LEU A 437 -37.03 7.64 -2.36
CA LEU A 437 -38.31 6.97 -2.51
C LEU A 437 -39.49 7.91 -2.22
N ALA A 438 -39.36 8.77 -1.19
CA ALA A 438 -40.36 9.78 -0.87
C ALA A 438 -40.56 10.81 -2.00
N GLU A 439 -39.48 11.08 -2.77
CA GLU A 439 -39.52 11.97 -3.94
C GLU A 439 -39.91 11.26 -5.24
N GLY A 440 -40.32 9.97 -5.20
CA GLY A 440 -40.70 9.19 -6.37
C GLY A 440 -39.58 8.83 -7.32
N LEU A 441 -38.31 8.86 -6.84
CA LEU A 441 -37.12 8.60 -7.64
C LEU A 441 -36.72 7.11 -7.70
N ARG A 442 -37.64 6.20 -7.45
CA ARG A 442 -37.36 4.75 -7.37
C ARG A 442 -36.66 4.19 -8.61
N ASP A 443 -37.11 4.63 -9.79
CA ASP A 443 -36.64 4.10 -11.08
C ASP A 443 -35.61 5.00 -11.78
N TYR A 444 -35.03 5.93 -11.04
CA TYR A 444 -34.03 6.86 -11.55
C TYR A 444 -32.63 6.53 -10.98
N GLY A 445 -31.81 5.89 -11.79
CA GLY A 445 -30.42 5.56 -11.46
C GLY A 445 -29.44 6.75 -11.62
N PRO A 446 -28.14 6.53 -11.35
CA PRO A 446 -27.11 7.58 -11.39
C PRO A 446 -26.95 8.27 -12.74
N GLN A 447 -27.44 7.66 -13.82
CA GLN A 447 -27.37 8.21 -15.19
C GLN A 447 -28.53 9.14 -15.53
N SER A 448 -29.60 9.16 -14.72
CA SER A 448 -30.79 9.97 -14.98
C SER A 448 -30.60 11.47 -14.78
N GLY A 449 -29.50 11.87 -14.12
CA GLY A 449 -29.25 13.27 -13.73
C GLY A 449 -30.18 13.78 -12.62
N ARG A 450 -31.09 12.94 -12.10
CA ARG A 450 -31.99 13.28 -10.99
C ARG A 450 -31.35 12.85 -9.67
N ALA A 451 -31.23 13.77 -8.73
CA ALA A 451 -30.71 13.56 -7.40
C ALA A 451 -31.77 13.82 -6.34
N ALA A 452 -31.74 13.06 -5.25
CA ALA A 452 -32.56 13.36 -4.07
C ALA A 452 -32.15 14.71 -3.46
N ARG A 453 -33.09 15.45 -2.91
CA ARG A 453 -32.84 16.76 -2.26
C ARG A 453 -32.05 16.68 -0.96
N MET A 454 -31.55 15.51 -0.64
CA MET A 454 -30.67 15.28 0.50
C MET A 454 -29.24 15.75 0.18
N SER A 455 -28.68 16.61 1.01
CA SER A 455 -27.30 17.11 0.82
C SER A 455 -26.25 16.01 0.93
N ALA A 456 -25.30 15.98 -0.03
CA ALA A 456 -24.16 15.07 -0.05
C ALA A 456 -23.17 15.32 1.11
N MET A 457 -23.24 16.46 1.82
CA MET A 457 -22.46 16.70 3.03
C MET A 457 -22.74 15.68 4.14
N ARG A 458 -23.86 14.96 4.08
CA ARG A 458 -24.13 13.82 5.01
C ARG A 458 -23.20 12.63 4.82
N LEU A 459 -22.45 12.56 3.72
CA LEU A 459 -21.39 11.57 3.51
C LEU A 459 -20.08 11.95 4.24
N VAL A 460 -19.90 13.22 4.63
CA VAL A 460 -18.65 13.69 5.25
C VAL A 460 -18.31 12.96 6.55
N PRO A 461 -19.25 12.70 7.49
CA PRO A 461 -18.94 11.99 8.73
C PRO A 461 -18.33 10.59 8.50
N GLN A 462 -18.87 9.80 7.55
CA GLN A 462 -18.30 8.48 7.25
C GLN A 462 -16.87 8.59 6.68
N HIS A 463 -16.59 9.58 5.84
CA HIS A 463 -15.25 9.84 5.32
C HIS A 463 -14.28 10.27 6.42
N CYS A 464 -14.70 11.17 7.31
CA CYS A 464 -13.87 11.61 8.44
C CYS A 464 -13.54 10.44 9.38
N ILE A 465 -14.52 9.61 9.73
CA ILE A 465 -14.29 8.43 10.58
C ILE A 465 -13.38 7.43 9.88
N THR A 466 -13.54 7.21 8.57
CA THR A 466 -12.65 6.35 7.77
C THR A 466 -11.22 6.89 7.79
N GLY A 467 -11.01 8.19 7.56
CA GLY A 467 -9.68 8.80 7.60
C GLY A 467 -9.02 8.69 8.97
N LEU A 468 -9.80 8.84 10.05
CA LEU A 468 -9.32 8.63 11.42
C LEU A 468 -8.94 7.15 11.67
N ALA A 469 -9.76 6.22 11.18
CA ALA A 469 -9.49 4.79 11.26
C ALA A 469 -8.20 4.41 10.50
N GLU A 470 -8.01 4.96 9.30
CA GLU A 470 -6.79 4.80 8.50
C GLU A 470 -5.56 5.32 9.25
N ALA A 471 -5.63 6.52 9.82
CA ALA A 471 -4.53 7.12 10.58
C ALA A 471 -4.10 6.25 11.78
N LEU A 472 -5.05 5.67 12.50
CA LEU A 472 -4.75 4.83 13.66
C LEU A 472 -4.30 3.43 13.27
N ASN A 473 -4.95 2.81 12.27
CA ASN A 473 -4.68 1.43 11.90
C ASN A 473 -3.47 1.29 10.98
N LEU A 474 -3.43 1.97 9.82
CA LEU A 474 -2.37 1.76 8.83
C LEU A 474 -1.01 2.27 9.32
N ILE A 475 -0.99 3.45 9.98
CA ILE A 475 0.25 3.97 10.56
C ILE A 475 0.69 3.07 11.72
N GLY A 476 -0.26 2.61 12.54
CA GLY A 476 0.00 1.64 13.61
C GLY A 476 0.58 0.33 13.09
N GLN A 477 0.08 -0.19 11.96
CA GLN A 477 0.63 -1.38 11.30
C GLN A 477 2.07 -1.17 10.84
N ILE A 478 2.35 -0.05 10.17
CA ILE A 478 3.71 0.26 9.70
C ILE A 478 4.67 0.33 10.90
N GLU A 479 4.32 1.09 11.94
CA GLU A 479 5.14 1.19 13.15
C GLU A 479 5.34 -0.16 13.84
N PHE A 480 4.29 -1.00 13.88
CA PHE A 480 4.36 -2.36 14.42
C PHE A 480 5.33 -3.24 13.61
N TYR A 481 5.27 -3.21 12.27
CA TYR A 481 6.20 -3.97 11.45
C TYR A 481 7.65 -3.49 11.63
N TYR A 482 7.86 -2.17 11.72
CA TYR A 482 9.21 -1.63 11.99
C TYR A 482 9.73 -1.98 13.39
N SER A 483 8.88 -2.18 14.38
CA SER A 483 9.31 -2.62 15.73
C SER A 483 9.63 -4.11 15.79
N GLU A 484 8.98 -4.93 14.98
CA GLU A 484 9.17 -6.38 14.98
C GLU A 484 10.30 -6.85 14.05
N PHE A 485 10.64 -6.06 13.04
CA PHE A 485 11.67 -6.42 12.08
C PHE A 485 13.01 -5.73 12.37
N PRO A 486 14.15 -6.42 12.13
CA PRO A 486 15.46 -5.79 12.11
C PRO A 486 15.52 -4.63 11.10
N LYS A 487 16.41 -3.66 11.34
CA LYS A 487 16.57 -2.50 10.42
C LYS A 487 16.85 -2.92 8.96
N THR A 488 17.48 -4.08 8.75
CA THR A 488 17.75 -4.67 7.43
C THR A 488 16.48 -5.10 6.69
N MET A 489 15.38 -5.35 7.42
CA MET A 489 14.10 -5.83 6.88
C MET A 489 13.02 -4.74 6.82
N SER A 490 13.35 -3.49 7.03
CA SER A 490 12.37 -2.39 7.06
C SER A 490 11.52 -2.29 5.78
N SER A 491 12.09 -2.61 4.62
CA SER A 491 11.38 -2.65 3.33
C SER A 491 10.28 -3.72 3.28
N ILE A 492 10.41 -4.80 4.05
CA ILE A 492 9.40 -5.87 4.15
C ILE A 492 8.14 -5.35 4.85
N GLY A 493 8.28 -4.51 5.87
CA GLY A 493 7.14 -3.92 6.57
C GLY A 493 6.20 -3.16 5.63
N VAL A 494 6.76 -2.32 4.75
CA VAL A 494 5.99 -1.60 3.72
C VAL A 494 5.37 -2.56 2.70
N SER A 495 6.11 -3.59 2.29
CA SER A 495 5.62 -4.60 1.36
C SER A 495 4.47 -5.42 1.96
N LEU A 496 4.51 -5.76 3.25
CA LEU A 496 3.43 -6.45 3.96
C LEU A 496 2.16 -5.59 4.02
N LEU A 497 2.28 -4.27 4.24
CA LEU A 497 1.13 -3.38 4.19
C LEU A 497 0.49 -3.40 2.80
N ALA A 498 1.29 -3.26 1.75
CA ALA A 498 0.81 -3.31 0.36
C ALA A 498 0.15 -4.65 0.04
N LEU A 499 0.74 -5.77 0.46
CA LEU A 499 0.15 -7.10 0.33
C LEU A 499 -1.19 -7.20 1.06
N GLY A 500 -1.29 -6.69 2.30
CA GLY A 500 -2.54 -6.64 3.06
C GLY A 500 -3.65 -5.88 2.32
N MET A 501 -3.33 -4.72 1.74
CA MET A 501 -4.24 -3.94 0.90
C MET A 501 -4.63 -4.69 -0.40
N GLY A 502 -3.67 -5.40 -1.01
CA GLY A 502 -3.92 -6.24 -2.18
C GLY A 502 -4.90 -7.38 -1.89
N PHE A 503 -4.65 -8.15 -0.82
CA PHE A 503 -5.57 -9.20 -0.37
C PHE A 503 -6.92 -8.63 0.08
N GLY A 504 -6.94 -7.45 0.72
CA GLY A 504 -8.17 -6.72 1.03
C GLY A 504 -8.98 -6.38 -0.22
N SER A 505 -8.32 -5.97 -1.29
CA SER A 505 -8.99 -5.70 -2.56
C SER A 505 -9.55 -6.98 -3.21
N VAL A 506 -8.82 -8.10 -3.18
CA VAL A 506 -9.34 -9.39 -3.65
C VAL A 506 -10.56 -9.83 -2.83
N ALA A 507 -10.46 -9.76 -1.49
CA ALA A 507 -11.56 -10.09 -0.59
C ALA A 507 -12.78 -9.17 -0.82
N GLY A 508 -12.55 -7.86 -1.03
CA GLY A 508 -13.61 -6.90 -1.36
C GLY A 508 -14.33 -7.25 -2.65
N SER A 509 -13.59 -7.59 -3.71
CA SER A 509 -14.17 -8.08 -4.96
C SER A 509 -15.02 -9.33 -4.76
N ALA A 510 -14.50 -10.30 -3.99
CA ALA A 510 -15.22 -11.53 -3.66
C ALA A 510 -16.52 -11.24 -2.87
N ILE A 511 -16.47 -10.38 -1.84
CA ILE A 511 -17.63 -9.97 -1.04
C ILE A 511 -18.70 -9.34 -1.94
N VAL A 512 -18.31 -8.40 -2.82
CA VAL A 512 -19.23 -7.77 -3.78
C VAL A 512 -19.86 -8.83 -4.69
N GLY A 513 -19.04 -9.75 -5.24
CA GLY A 513 -19.51 -10.84 -6.10
C GLY A 513 -20.49 -11.77 -5.39
N VAL A 514 -20.17 -12.23 -4.19
CA VAL A 514 -21.01 -13.14 -3.38
C VAL A 514 -22.32 -12.46 -3.01
N ILE A 515 -22.30 -11.23 -2.50
CA ILE A 515 -23.51 -10.49 -2.14
C ILE A 515 -24.39 -10.26 -3.37
N ASN A 516 -23.79 -9.86 -4.50
CA ASN A 516 -24.53 -9.64 -5.73
C ASN A 516 -25.19 -10.93 -6.24
N ALA A 517 -24.49 -12.06 -6.20
CA ALA A 517 -25.02 -13.36 -6.62
C ALA A 517 -26.11 -13.88 -5.66
N ALA A 518 -25.85 -13.84 -4.35
CA ALA A 518 -26.76 -14.37 -3.32
C ALA A 518 -28.04 -13.57 -3.18
N THR A 519 -28.03 -12.27 -3.50
CA THR A 519 -29.19 -11.39 -3.34
C THR A 519 -29.95 -11.12 -4.64
N ARG A 520 -29.49 -11.72 -5.76
CA ARG A 520 -30.14 -11.58 -7.07
C ARG A 520 -31.50 -12.29 -7.07
N ARG A 521 -32.56 -11.52 -7.27
CA ARG A 521 -33.94 -12.03 -7.35
C ARG A 521 -34.35 -12.35 -8.78
N SER A 522 -35.43 -13.09 -8.96
CA SER A 522 -35.96 -13.48 -10.28
C SER A 522 -36.31 -12.30 -11.21
N GLY A 523 -36.38 -11.06 -10.70
CA GLY A 523 -36.56 -9.84 -11.48
C GLY A 523 -35.26 -9.08 -11.85
N GLY A 524 -34.09 -9.64 -11.56
CA GLY A 524 -32.79 -9.04 -11.91
C GLY A 524 -32.18 -8.06 -10.89
N ASP A 525 -32.94 -7.62 -9.89
CA ASP A 525 -32.47 -6.68 -8.86
C ASP A 525 -31.72 -7.42 -7.72
N SER A 526 -30.50 -6.99 -7.44
CA SER A 526 -29.69 -7.41 -6.29
C SER A 526 -29.58 -6.27 -5.27
N TRP A 527 -28.99 -6.53 -4.09
CA TRP A 527 -28.65 -5.45 -3.16
C TRP A 527 -27.69 -4.42 -3.76
N LEU A 528 -26.83 -4.85 -4.67
CA LEU A 528 -25.86 -4.00 -5.38
C LEU A 528 -26.34 -3.68 -6.80
N SER A 529 -27.65 -3.40 -6.96
CA SER A 529 -28.22 -2.98 -8.22
C SER A 529 -27.55 -1.72 -8.77
N SER A 530 -27.46 -1.60 -10.10
CA SER A 530 -26.97 -0.39 -10.77
C SER A 530 -27.85 0.84 -10.49
N ASP A 531 -29.14 0.60 -10.25
CA ASP A 531 -30.04 1.60 -9.68
C ASP A 531 -29.92 1.57 -8.14
N LEU A 532 -29.21 2.55 -7.58
CA LEU A 532 -28.98 2.62 -6.14
C LEU A 532 -30.29 2.75 -5.34
N ASN A 533 -31.35 3.33 -5.93
CA ASN A 533 -32.63 3.50 -5.26
C ASN A 533 -33.43 2.19 -5.14
N ARG A 534 -33.23 1.25 -6.08
CA ARG A 534 -33.75 -0.13 -6.01
C ARG A 534 -32.86 -1.01 -5.14
N GLY A 535 -31.57 -0.77 -5.14
CA GLY A 535 -30.60 -1.51 -4.35
C GLY A 535 -30.78 -1.37 -2.83
N ARG A 536 -30.05 -2.19 -2.08
CA ARG A 536 -30.02 -2.19 -0.61
C ARG A 536 -28.55 -2.08 -0.16
N TYR A 537 -27.89 -1.01 -0.57
CA TYR A 537 -26.50 -0.70 -0.17
C TYR A 537 -26.37 -0.47 1.33
N ASP A 538 -27.45 -0.10 2.01
CA ASP A 538 -27.54 -0.03 3.47
C ASP A 538 -27.21 -1.38 4.11
N TYR A 539 -27.72 -2.49 3.58
CA TYR A 539 -27.40 -3.85 4.07
C TYR A 539 -25.98 -4.27 3.73
N TYR A 540 -25.47 -3.89 2.55
CA TYR A 540 -24.07 -4.13 2.20
C TYR A 540 -23.12 -3.49 3.23
N TYR A 541 -23.33 -2.23 3.58
CA TYR A 541 -22.52 -1.55 4.60
C TYR A 541 -22.67 -2.19 5.98
N LEU A 542 -23.88 -2.66 6.32
CA LEU A 542 -24.11 -3.37 7.58
C LEU A 542 -23.32 -4.69 7.62
N VAL A 543 -23.28 -5.44 6.53
CA VAL A 543 -22.44 -6.67 6.41
C VAL A 543 -20.97 -6.32 6.63
N LEU A 544 -20.47 -5.25 6.00
CA LEU A 544 -19.09 -4.81 6.22
C LEU A 544 -18.84 -4.39 7.68
N ALA A 545 -19.79 -3.71 8.32
CA ALA A 545 -19.67 -3.36 9.74
C ALA A 545 -19.57 -4.62 10.62
N VAL A 546 -20.39 -5.64 10.39
CA VAL A 546 -20.34 -6.92 11.11
C VAL A 546 -19.01 -7.64 10.87
N LEU A 547 -18.53 -7.67 9.63
CA LEU A 547 -17.22 -8.26 9.31
C LEU A 547 -16.07 -7.51 9.99
N CYS A 548 -16.15 -6.17 10.10
CA CYS A 548 -15.15 -5.39 10.85
C CYS A 548 -15.18 -5.70 12.34
N VAL A 549 -16.37 -5.91 12.95
CA VAL A 549 -16.49 -6.33 14.35
C VAL A 549 -15.90 -7.74 14.54
N ALA A 550 -16.21 -8.68 13.65
CA ALA A 550 -15.61 -10.02 13.68
C ALA A 550 -14.08 -9.96 13.56
N ASN A 551 -13.57 -9.11 12.67
CA ASN A 551 -12.13 -8.88 12.52
C ASN A 551 -11.51 -8.24 13.78
N LEU A 552 -12.23 -7.36 14.47
CA LEU A 552 -11.77 -6.79 15.74
C LEU A 552 -11.62 -7.87 16.82
N VAL A 553 -12.60 -8.77 16.93
CA VAL A 553 -12.52 -9.91 17.86
C VAL A 553 -11.32 -10.80 17.52
N PHE A 554 -11.14 -11.10 16.24
CA PHE A 554 -9.98 -11.87 15.76
C PHE A 554 -8.66 -11.15 16.04
N PHE A 555 -8.60 -9.82 15.85
CA PHE A 555 -7.42 -9.01 16.17
C PHE A 555 -7.08 -9.07 17.67
N VAL A 556 -8.08 -8.95 18.54
CA VAL A 556 -7.89 -9.04 20.00
C VAL A 556 -7.35 -10.42 20.37
N TRP A 557 -7.90 -11.50 19.80
CA TRP A 557 -7.41 -12.85 20.00
C TRP A 557 -5.96 -13.03 19.52
N CYS A 558 -5.64 -12.58 18.31
CA CYS A 558 -4.27 -12.61 17.78
C CYS A 558 -3.31 -11.79 18.67
N GLY A 559 -3.75 -10.61 19.12
CA GLY A 559 -2.97 -9.72 19.98
C GLY A 559 -2.69 -10.33 21.35
N TRP A 560 -3.64 -11.07 21.90
CA TRP A 560 -3.47 -11.82 23.15
C TRP A 560 -2.47 -12.97 22.98
N ALA A 561 -2.66 -13.81 21.97
CA ALA A 561 -1.74 -14.93 21.67
C ALA A 561 -0.30 -14.46 21.37
N TYR A 562 -0.16 -13.28 20.73
CA TYR A 562 1.15 -12.68 20.45
C TYR A 562 1.82 -12.06 21.70
N GLY A 563 1.02 -11.62 22.69
CA GLY A 563 1.49 -10.83 23.84
C GLY A 563 2.38 -11.59 24.81
N GLU A 564 2.06 -12.85 25.06
CA GLU A 564 2.85 -13.71 25.98
C GLU A 564 4.28 -13.92 25.50
N GLU A 565 4.53 -13.82 24.20
CA GLU A 565 5.84 -14.05 23.59
C GLU A 565 6.66 -12.77 23.42
N GLY A 566 6.00 -11.63 23.25
CA GLY A 566 6.66 -10.31 23.13
C GLY A 566 7.32 -9.89 24.45
N GLN A 567 6.67 -10.18 25.56
CA GLN A 567 7.16 -9.87 26.92
C GLN A 567 8.45 -10.65 27.26
N ASN A 568 8.51 -11.95 26.86
CA ASN A 568 9.69 -12.77 27.09
C ASN A 568 10.94 -12.33 26.29
N ARG A 569 10.75 -11.58 25.20
CA ARG A 569 11.85 -11.07 24.37
C ARG A 569 12.39 -9.73 24.88
N VAL A 570 11.51 -8.86 25.36
CA VAL A 570 11.91 -7.58 25.97
C VAL A 570 12.72 -7.85 27.23
N THR A 571 12.28 -8.79 28.08
CA THR A 571 13.03 -9.21 29.26
C THR A 571 14.36 -9.88 28.93
N ALA A 572 14.44 -10.65 27.81
CA ALA A 572 15.69 -11.26 27.37
C ALA A 572 16.66 -10.22 26.74
N GLU A 573 16.15 -9.21 26.00
CA GLU A 573 16.97 -8.13 25.44
C GLU A 573 17.41 -7.12 26.52
N GLU A 574 16.58 -6.85 27.51
CA GLU A 574 16.93 -6.06 28.69
C GLU A 574 18.00 -6.76 29.54
N ALA A 575 17.87 -8.07 29.79
CA ALA A 575 18.87 -8.86 30.49
C ALA A 575 20.22 -8.90 29.74
N ILE A 576 20.20 -8.90 28.39
CA ILE A 576 21.42 -8.83 27.57
C ILE A 576 22.04 -7.43 27.56
N MET A 577 21.23 -6.37 27.73
CA MET A 577 21.74 -5.00 27.84
C MET A 577 22.28 -4.67 29.25
N GLU A 578 21.75 -5.26 30.29
CA GLU A 578 22.27 -5.10 31.66
C GLU A 578 23.63 -5.81 31.84
N ASP A 579 23.91 -6.84 31.03
CA ASP A 579 25.20 -7.57 31.10
C ASP A 579 26.32 -6.91 30.25
N LYS A 580 26.05 -5.75 29.64
CA LYS A 580 27.09 -4.96 28.95
C LYS A 580 27.87 -4.09 29.92
N PRO A 581 29.23 -4.10 29.85
CA PRO A 581 30.05 -3.22 30.67
C PRO A 581 29.64 -1.76 30.49
N LYS A 582 29.55 -1.01 31.60
CA LYS A 582 29.12 0.40 31.64
C LYS A 582 29.87 1.37 30.73
N GLU A 583 31.02 0.99 30.18
CA GLU A 583 31.80 1.80 29.23
C GLU A 583 31.24 1.84 27.80
N GLU A 584 30.41 0.86 27.39
CA GLU A 584 29.77 0.86 26.09
C GLU A 584 28.40 1.58 26.07
N GLN A 585 27.79 1.79 27.24
CA GLN A 585 26.50 2.48 27.36
C GLN A 585 26.61 4.01 27.18
N GLN A 586 27.79 4.60 27.34
CA GLN A 586 28.01 6.05 27.16
C GLN A 586 28.30 6.45 25.69
N LYS A 587 28.42 5.50 24.74
CA LYS A 587 28.71 5.74 23.33
C LYS A 587 27.53 5.54 22.38
N LEU A 588 26.34 5.23 22.90
CA LEU A 588 25.07 5.14 22.18
C LEU A 588 24.16 6.33 22.55
#